data_3a58a63ba1c6daad7faaaa57f31b876c
#
_entry.id   3a58a63ba1c6daad7faaaa57f31b876c
#
_cell.length_a   1.000
_cell.length_b   1.000
_cell.length_c   1.000
_cell.angle_alpha   90.00
_cell.angle_beta   90.00
_cell.angle_gamma   90.00
#
_symmetry.space_group_name_H-M   'P 1'
#
loop_
_entity.id
_entity.type
_entity.pdbx_description
1 polymer ?
#
loop_
_entity_poly.entity_id
_entity_poly.type
_entity_poly.pdbx_seq_one_letter_code
_entity_poly.pdbx_strand_id
1 'polypeptide(L)'
;MNKQELTELTEFSRGYTKEVWFIHGANATPTSFNYIKESLERDPELNEYKFVDIIYDCQENLKSIISVLARSAPKDKQLYIIGHSLGGVVAVGVSQKIIQFDMPVSLRGVITMSSPFGGSESADYLRWLYPQYHLFRSISTTSRVITDLKSVGAVVPTLSLVTTSGNNPLFSSANDGVVTVASQRALKKSVYVEMPYNHFEVLVSTETVQHIKLFLKKQ
;
A
#
# COMPACT_ATOMS: atom_id res chain seq x y z
N MET A 1 13.25 8.43 33.60
CA MET A 1 13.15 7.94 32.22
C MET A 1 11.72 7.49 31.99
N ASN A 2 10.97 8.11 31.10
CA ASN A 2 9.59 7.76 30.84
C ASN A 2 9.51 6.59 29.83
N LYS A 3 8.31 6.02 29.62
CA LYS A 3 8.10 4.87 28.74
C LYS A 3 8.49 5.18 27.27
N GLN A 4 8.39 6.44 26.86
CA GLN A 4 8.72 6.93 25.53
C GLN A 4 10.24 7.02 25.32
N GLU A 5 10.97 7.54 26.32
CA GLU A 5 12.44 7.58 26.32
C GLU A 5 13.04 6.16 26.31
N LEU A 6 12.41 5.22 27.05
CA LEU A 6 12.83 3.81 27.06
C LEU A 6 12.60 3.15 25.68
N THR A 7 11.50 3.49 25.02
CA THR A 7 11.17 2.99 23.68
C THR A 7 12.16 3.53 22.64
N GLU A 8 12.45 4.84 22.67
CA GLU A 8 13.43 5.48 21.78
C GLU A 8 14.86 4.92 21.97
N LEU A 9 15.29 4.68 23.21
CA LEU A 9 16.59 4.07 23.52
C LEU A 9 16.64 2.60 23.06
N THR A 10 15.55 1.86 23.18
CA THR A 10 15.47 0.46 22.71
C THR A 10 15.43 0.39 21.18
N GLU A 11 14.78 1.33 20.52
CA GLU A 11 14.80 1.45 19.05
C GLU A 11 16.19 1.82 18.53
N PHE A 12 16.90 2.73 19.19
CA PHE A 12 18.27 3.11 18.83
C PHE A 12 19.28 1.94 19.01
N SER A 13 19.04 1.04 19.95
CA SER A 13 19.89 -0.13 20.19
C SER A 13 19.63 -1.31 19.25
N ARG A 14 18.49 -1.35 18.57
CA ARG A 14 18.15 -2.39 17.59
C ARG A 14 18.66 -2.03 16.20
N GLY A 15 19.81 -1.98 15.82
CA GLY A 15 20.39 -1.66 14.48
C GLY A 15 19.55 -2.08 13.26
N TYR A 16 18.32 -1.53 13.12
CA TYR A 16 17.46 -1.80 11.99
C TYR A 16 18.10 -1.35 10.68
N THR A 17 18.31 -2.28 9.75
CA THR A 17 18.88 -2.01 8.43
C THR A 17 17.82 -1.92 7.35
N LYS A 18 16.61 -2.38 7.65
CA LYS A 18 15.47 -2.41 6.73
C LYS A 18 14.26 -1.72 7.36
N GLU A 19 13.49 -1.03 6.53
CA GLU A 19 12.27 -0.34 6.95
C GLU A 19 11.10 -0.76 6.05
N VAL A 20 9.97 -1.08 6.65
CA VAL A 20 8.72 -1.43 5.95
C VAL A 20 7.68 -0.37 6.27
N TRP A 21 7.25 0.34 5.27
CA TRP A 21 6.16 1.30 5.37
C TRP A 21 4.82 0.64 5.16
N PHE A 22 3.87 0.90 6.05
CA PHE A 22 2.47 0.51 5.90
C PHE A 22 1.64 1.74 5.57
N ILE A 23 0.99 1.71 4.39
CA ILE A 23 0.17 2.82 3.89
C ILE A 23 -1.29 2.37 3.84
N HIS A 24 -2.11 2.94 4.71
CA HIS A 24 -3.52 2.57 4.85
C HIS A 24 -4.40 3.03 3.67
N GLY A 25 -5.60 2.48 3.57
CA GLY A 25 -6.59 2.85 2.56
C GLY A 25 -7.33 4.15 2.87
N ALA A 26 -8.23 4.52 1.97
CA ALA A 26 -9.13 5.65 2.15
C ALA A 26 -10.00 5.47 3.40
N ASN A 27 -10.17 6.55 4.18
CA ASN A 27 -10.98 6.55 5.42
C ASN A 27 -10.60 5.46 6.44
N ALA A 28 -9.39 4.89 6.31
CA ALA A 28 -8.83 3.94 7.26
C ALA A 28 -7.78 4.62 8.15
N THR A 29 -7.34 3.91 9.16
CA THR A 29 -6.27 4.33 10.08
C THR A 29 -5.13 3.32 10.03
N PRO A 30 -3.94 3.67 10.53
CA PRO A 30 -2.82 2.76 10.65
C PRO A 30 -3.14 1.45 11.38
N THR A 31 -4.10 1.48 12.31
CA THR A 31 -4.53 0.30 13.06
C THR A 31 -5.09 -0.84 12.20
N SER A 32 -5.47 -0.54 10.94
CA SER A 32 -5.90 -1.58 10.00
C SER A 32 -4.82 -2.62 9.70
N PHE A 33 -3.55 -2.30 9.93
CA PHE A 33 -2.43 -3.21 9.75
C PHE A 33 -1.97 -3.93 11.03
N ASN A 34 -2.60 -3.71 12.18
CA ASN A 34 -2.12 -4.24 13.45
C ASN A 34 -1.90 -5.75 13.42
N TYR A 35 -2.86 -6.53 12.89
CA TYR A 35 -2.74 -7.98 12.79
C TYR A 35 -1.49 -8.40 11.98
N ILE A 36 -1.27 -7.76 10.83
CA ILE A 36 -0.12 -8.05 9.97
C ILE A 36 1.17 -7.68 10.68
N LYS A 37 1.27 -6.46 11.22
CA LYS A 37 2.48 -5.98 11.92
C LYS A 37 2.85 -6.85 13.10
N GLU A 38 1.91 -7.13 14.00
CA GLU A 38 2.14 -8.01 15.14
C GLU A 38 2.60 -9.42 14.73
N SER A 39 2.07 -9.92 13.60
CA SER A 39 2.47 -11.23 13.07
C SER A 39 3.87 -11.23 12.46
N LEU A 40 4.30 -10.10 11.88
CA LEU A 40 5.65 -9.92 11.34
C LEU A 40 6.67 -9.68 12.47
N GLU A 41 6.33 -8.89 13.48
CA GLU A 41 7.18 -8.58 14.64
C GLU A 41 7.52 -9.80 15.49
N ARG A 42 6.64 -10.81 15.49
CA ARG A 42 6.88 -12.10 16.16
C ARG A 42 7.81 -13.03 15.40
N ASP A 43 8.17 -12.71 14.15
CA ASP A 43 9.07 -13.55 13.35
C ASP A 43 10.54 -13.16 13.60
N PRO A 44 11.36 -14.04 14.24
CA PRO A 44 12.74 -13.72 14.57
C PRO A 44 13.62 -13.48 13.33
N GLU A 45 13.23 -13.99 12.15
CA GLU A 45 13.97 -13.73 10.91
C GLU A 45 13.74 -12.31 10.35
N LEU A 46 12.79 -11.55 10.92
CA LEU A 46 12.50 -10.17 10.56
C LEU A 46 13.00 -9.15 11.62
N ASN A 47 13.88 -9.54 12.54
CA ASN A 47 14.36 -8.68 13.61
C ASN A 47 15.13 -7.43 13.12
N GLU A 48 15.66 -7.45 11.89
CA GLU A 48 16.34 -6.30 11.27
C GLU A 48 15.37 -5.32 10.60
N TYR A 49 14.08 -5.61 10.56
CA TYR A 49 13.06 -4.78 9.94
C TYR A 49 12.39 -3.86 10.98
N LYS A 50 12.33 -2.56 10.67
CA LYS A 50 11.48 -1.61 11.38
C LYS A 50 10.15 -1.48 10.63
N PHE A 51 9.03 -1.69 11.32
CA PHE A 51 7.69 -1.56 10.78
C PHE A 51 7.12 -0.17 11.11
N VAL A 52 6.83 0.62 10.10
CA VAL A 52 6.45 2.04 10.24
C VAL A 52 5.08 2.29 9.64
N ASP A 53 4.18 2.83 10.43
CA ASP A 53 2.89 3.32 9.95
C ASP A 53 3.04 4.68 9.29
N ILE A 54 2.60 4.79 8.05
CA ILE A 54 2.56 6.06 7.33
C ILE A 54 1.19 6.70 7.54
N ILE A 55 1.20 7.85 8.21
CA ILE A 55 0.01 8.66 8.46
C ILE A 55 -0.05 9.76 7.40
N TYR A 56 -1.16 9.85 6.71
CA TYR A 56 -1.43 10.89 5.73
C TYR A 56 -2.92 11.24 5.70
N ASP A 57 -3.24 12.46 5.32
CA ASP A 57 -4.63 12.85 5.08
C ASP A 57 -5.05 12.43 3.68
N CYS A 58 -5.95 11.44 3.58
CA CYS A 58 -6.45 10.94 2.31
C CYS A 58 -7.37 11.94 1.59
N GLN A 59 -7.74 13.06 2.20
CA GLN A 59 -8.46 14.18 1.57
C GLN A 59 -7.52 15.09 0.76
N GLU A 60 -6.23 15.02 1.04
CA GLU A 60 -5.22 15.78 0.32
C GLU A 60 -5.04 15.30 -1.13
N ASN A 61 -4.43 16.14 -1.95
CA ASN A 61 -4.12 15.80 -3.33
C ASN A 61 -3.16 14.60 -3.41
N LEU A 62 -3.56 13.54 -4.10
CA LEU A 62 -2.79 12.28 -4.20
C LEU A 62 -1.36 12.49 -4.75
N LYS A 63 -1.16 13.41 -5.73
CA LYS A 63 0.18 13.74 -6.23
C LYS A 63 1.04 14.42 -5.16
N SER A 64 0.42 15.24 -4.31
CA SER A 64 1.10 15.90 -3.19
C SER A 64 1.54 14.86 -2.14
N ILE A 65 0.64 13.98 -1.72
CA ILE A 65 0.92 12.87 -0.80
C ILE A 65 2.10 12.04 -1.31
N ILE A 66 2.04 11.55 -2.54
CA ILE A 66 3.10 10.78 -3.18
C ILE A 66 4.43 11.53 -3.16
N SER A 67 4.40 12.85 -3.44
CA SER A 67 5.60 13.67 -3.52
C SER A 67 6.23 13.91 -2.15
N VAL A 68 5.42 14.11 -1.13
CA VAL A 68 5.89 14.28 0.25
C VAL A 68 6.51 12.99 0.76
N LEU A 69 5.80 11.87 0.61
CA LEU A 69 6.28 10.56 1.06
C LEU A 69 7.56 10.13 0.33
N ALA A 70 7.67 10.34 -0.97
CA ALA A 70 8.90 10.02 -1.69
C ALA A 70 10.11 10.81 -1.14
N ARG A 71 9.94 12.10 -0.78
CA ARG A 71 11.00 12.92 -0.18
C ARG A 71 11.35 12.54 1.25
N SER A 72 10.38 12.00 2.02
CA SER A 72 10.60 11.56 3.40
C SER A 72 11.18 10.14 3.50
N ALA A 73 11.33 9.44 2.37
CA ALA A 73 11.86 8.08 2.35
C ALA A 73 13.28 7.99 2.96
N PRO A 74 13.56 6.94 3.77
CA PRO A 74 14.86 6.78 4.43
C PRO A 74 15.98 6.59 3.39
N LYS A 75 17.13 7.23 3.64
CA LYS A 75 18.29 7.18 2.74
C LYS A 75 19.36 6.20 3.20
N ASP A 76 19.29 5.80 4.45
CA ASP A 76 20.28 4.98 5.16
C ASP A 76 19.83 3.53 5.37
N LYS A 77 18.62 3.18 4.89
CA LYS A 77 18.02 1.86 5.07
C LYS A 77 17.44 1.32 3.75
N GLN A 78 17.30 0.01 3.70
CA GLN A 78 16.51 -0.62 2.64
C GLN A 78 15.02 -0.40 2.92
N LEU A 79 14.29 0.11 1.93
CA LEU A 79 12.88 0.42 2.05
C LEU A 79 12.01 -0.61 1.33
N TYR A 80 10.98 -1.07 2.00
CA TYR A 80 9.86 -1.81 1.45
C TYR A 80 8.58 -1.02 1.70
N ILE A 81 7.61 -1.08 0.79
CA ILE A 81 6.35 -0.36 0.95
C ILE A 81 5.20 -1.34 0.78
N ILE A 82 4.31 -1.39 1.76
CA ILE A 82 3.09 -2.20 1.76
C ILE A 82 1.89 -1.27 1.80
N GLY A 83 0.99 -1.39 0.84
CA GLY A 83 -0.19 -0.55 0.77
C GLY A 83 -1.49 -1.33 0.57
N HIS A 84 -2.54 -0.92 1.26
CA HIS A 84 -3.89 -1.47 1.11
C HIS A 84 -4.80 -0.47 0.40
N SER A 85 -5.61 -0.93 -0.54
CA SER A 85 -6.59 -0.10 -1.25
C SER A 85 -5.92 1.15 -1.86
N LEU A 86 -6.37 2.37 -1.53
CA LEU A 86 -5.71 3.63 -1.93
C LEU A 86 -4.22 3.64 -1.54
N GLY A 87 -3.87 3.10 -0.39
CA GLY A 87 -2.47 3.02 0.07
C GLY A 87 -1.55 2.27 -0.88
N GLY A 88 -2.06 1.26 -1.61
CA GLY A 88 -1.29 0.59 -2.66
C GLY A 88 -1.06 1.47 -3.89
N VAL A 89 -2.01 2.31 -4.25
CA VAL A 89 -1.84 3.32 -5.31
C VAL A 89 -0.77 4.34 -4.89
N VAL A 90 -0.80 4.79 -3.62
CA VAL A 90 0.23 5.68 -3.05
C VAL A 90 1.60 4.99 -3.07
N ALA A 91 1.69 3.73 -2.62
CA ALA A 91 2.93 2.96 -2.58
C ALA A 91 3.62 2.86 -3.95
N VAL A 92 2.85 2.53 -4.99
CA VAL A 92 3.35 2.48 -6.38
C VAL A 92 3.74 3.87 -6.86
N GLY A 93 2.96 4.90 -6.56
CA GLY A 93 3.30 6.28 -6.92
C GLY A 93 4.59 6.77 -6.27
N VAL A 94 4.80 6.46 -4.99
CA VAL A 94 6.04 6.75 -4.27
C VAL A 94 7.23 6.03 -4.92
N SER A 95 7.08 4.73 -5.22
CA SER A 95 8.14 3.96 -5.87
C SER A 95 8.52 4.53 -7.24
N GLN A 96 7.55 4.86 -8.07
CA GLN A 96 7.79 5.47 -9.38
C GLN A 96 8.49 6.82 -9.25
N LYS A 97 8.12 7.63 -8.26
CA LYS A 97 8.74 8.94 -8.04
C LYS A 97 10.18 8.82 -7.55
N ILE A 98 10.47 7.90 -6.64
CA ILE A 98 11.83 7.60 -6.18
C ILE A 98 12.73 7.25 -7.37
N ILE A 99 12.29 6.33 -8.23
CA ILE A 99 13.07 5.88 -9.39
C ILE A 99 13.17 6.96 -10.47
N GLN A 100 12.05 7.64 -10.78
CA GLN A 100 12.02 8.69 -11.81
C GLN A 100 12.98 9.85 -11.53
N PHE A 101 13.16 10.22 -10.26
CA PHE A 101 14.01 11.33 -9.84
C PHE A 101 15.37 10.90 -9.29
N ASP A 102 15.72 9.63 -9.48
CA ASP A 102 17.00 9.04 -9.01
C ASP A 102 17.29 9.41 -7.54
N MET A 103 16.26 9.28 -6.70
CA MET A 103 16.39 9.64 -5.29
C MET A 103 17.31 8.64 -4.58
N PRO A 104 18.16 9.09 -3.62
CA PRO A 104 19.11 8.22 -2.92
C PRO A 104 18.41 7.34 -1.87
N VAL A 105 17.47 6.50 -2.32
CA VAL A 105 16.67 5.60 -1.50
C VAL A 105 16.88 4.16 -2.00
N SER A 106 17.29 3.27 -1.12
CA SER A 106 17.43 1.84 -1.44
C SER A 106 16.06 1.15 -1.41
N LEU A 107 15.21 1.44 -2.41
CA LEU A 107 13.87 0.84 -2.53
C LEU A 107 13.98 -0.59 -3.04
N ARG A 108 13.54 -1.57 -2.25
CA ARG A 108 13.68 -3.01 -2.51
C ARG A 108 12.44 -3.65 -3.09
N GLY A 109 11.25 -3.19 -2.72
CA GLY A 109 10.02 -3.75 -3.25
C GLY A 109 8.75 -3.12 -2.73
N VAL A 110 7.65 -3.46 -3.40
CA VAL A 110 6.30 -2.97 -3.07
C VAL A 110 5.34 -4.16 -2.98
N ILE A 111 4.48 -4.16 -1.97
CA ILE A 111 3.32 -5.06 -1.89
C ILE A 111 2.06 -4.22 -1.91
N THR A 112 1.11 -4.61 -2.74
CA THR A 112 -0.21 -3.96 -2.80
C THR A 112 -1.31 -4.98 -2.50
N MET A 113 -2.33 -4.57 -1.78
CA MET A 113 -3.48 -5.40 -1.43
C MET A 113 -4.77 -4.69 -1.82
N SER A 114 -5.64 -5.34 -2.59
CA SER A 114 -6.96 -4.81 -2.96
C SER A 114 -6.93 -3.42 -3.61
N SER A 115 -5.89 -3.09 -4.40
CA SER A 115 -5.61 -1.71 -4.82
C SER A 115 -6.19 -1.40 -6.19
N PRO A 116 -6.91 -0.25 -6.37
CA PRO A 116 -7.67 0.10 -7.57
C PRO A 116 -6.80 0.74 -8.67
N PHE A 117 -5.89 -0.01 -9.29
CA PHE A 117 -5.02 0.49 -10.37
C PHE A 117 -5.76 0.77 -11.69
N GLY A 118 -6.93 0.17 -11.90
CA GLY A 118 -7.82 0.51 -13.01
C GLY A 118 -8.73 1.70 -12.72
N GLY A 119 -8.64 2.26 -11.52
CA GLY A 119 -9.63 3.17 -10.96
C GLY A 119 -10.76 2.42 -10.25
N SER A 120 -11.62 3.15 -9.58
CA SER A 120 -12.77 2.60 -8.86
C SER A 120 -14.08 3.05 -9.51
N GLU A 121 -14.88 2.11 -9.98
CA GLU A 121 -16.22 2.39 -10.53
C GLU A 121 -17.14 2.97 -9.44
N SER A 122 -17.01 2.49 -8.21
CA SER A 122 -17.74 3.05 -7.07
C SER A 122 -17.33 4.50 -6.78
N ALA A 123 -16.04 4.83 -6.95
CA ALA A 123 -15.58 6.21 -6.82
C ALA A 123 -16.11 7.10 -7.94
N ASP A 124 -16.30 6.58 -9.15
CA ASP A 124 -16.94 7.33 -10.26
C ASP A 124 -18.37 7.71 -9.93
N TYR A 125 -19.13 6.81 -9.29
CA TYR A 125 -20.47 7.10 -8.80
C TYR A 125 -20.45 8.06 -7.61
N LEU A 126 -19.61 7.82 -6.60
CA LEU A 126 -19.54 8.62 -5.39
C LEU A 126 -19.03 10.05 -5.64
N ARG A 127 -18.13 10.29 -6.61
CA ARG A 127 -17.70 11.64 -6.96
C ARG A 127 -18.82 12.52 -7.52
N TRP A 128 -19.82 11.88 -8.15
CA TRP A 128 -20.99 12.60 -8.64
C TRP A 128 -21.92 12.98 -7.49
N LEU A 129 -22.09 12.10 -6.50
CA LEU A 129 -22.92 12.36 -5.32
C LEU A 129 -22.22 13.30 -4.31
N TYR A 130 -20.89 13.20 -4.19
CA TYR A 130 -20.09 13.90 -3.20
C TYR A 130 -18.89 14.63 -3.85
N PRO A 131 -19.16 15.66 -4.66
CA PRO A 131 -18.10 16.33 -5.43
C PRO A 131 -17.07 17.07 -4.59
N GLN A 132 -17.37 17.35 -3.32
CA GLN A 132 -16.46 18.00 -2.35
C GLN A 132 -15.29 17.09 -1.91
N TYR A 133 -15.41 15.78 -2.06
CA TYR A 133 -14.34 14.85 -1.67
C TYR A 133 -13.35 14.63 -2.81
N HIS A 134 -12.18 15.25 -2.71
CA HIS A 134 -11.09 15.12 -3.70
C HIS A 134 -10.63 13.69 -3.92
N LEU A 135 -10.74 12.85 -2.88
CA LEU A 135 -10.40 11.44 -2.92
C LEU A 135 -11.08 10.71 -4.09
N PHE A 136 -12.41 10.85 -4.25
CA PHE A 136 -13.15 10.14 -5.30
C PHE A 136 -12.71 10.56 -6.71
N ARG A 137 -12.27 11.81 -6.87
CA ARG A 137 -11.67 12.26 -8.15
C ARG A 137 -10.30 11.65 -8.39
N SER A 138 -9.52 11.47 -7.32
CA SER A 138 -8.15 10.96 -7.42
C SER A 138 -8.07 9.48 -7.76
N ILE A 139 -9.08 8.68 -7.38
CA ILE A 139 -9.16 7.24 -7.64
C ILE A 139 -10.21 6.85 -8.68
N SER A 140 -10.82 7.80 -9.34
CA SER A 140 -11.76 7.61 -10.45
C SER A 140 -11.06 6.91 -11.62
N THR A 141 -11.82 6.16 -12.43
CA THR A 141 -11.32 5.48 -13.64
C THR A 141 -10.73 6.46 -14.67
N THR A 142 -11.15 7.72 -14.63
CA THR A 142 -10.66 8.82 -15.51
C THR A 142 -9.56 9.65 -14.86
N SER A 143 -9.09 9.29 -13.67
CA SER A 143 -8.03 10.02 -12.97
C SER A 143 -6.71 9.98 -13.74
N ARG A 144 -6.11 11.16 -13.95
CA ARG A 144 -4.76 11.24 -14.56
C ARG A 144 -3.71 10.54 -13.71
N VAL A 145 -3.82 10.60 -12.38
CA VAL A 145 -2.88 9.91 -11.48
C VAL A 145 -2.93 8.41 -11.73
N ILE A 146 -4.12 7.82 -11.75
CA ILE A 146 -4.32 6.38 -12.02
C ILE A 146 -3.81 6.03 -13.42
N THR A 147 -4.12 6.85 -14.41
CA THR A 147 -3.69 6.62 -15.81
C THR A 147 -2.16 6.67 -15.92
N ASP A 148 -1.53 7.67 -15.33
CA ASP A 148 -0.07 7.82 -15.32
C ASP A 148 0.60 6.62 -14.63
N LEU A 149 0.16 6.26 -13.42
CA LEU A 149 0.69 5.13 -12.67
C LEU A 149 0.57 3.81 -13.44
N LYS A 150 -0.59 3.55 -14.03
CA LYS A 150 -0.86 2.36 -14.83
C LYS A 150 0.00 2.29 -16.10
N SER A 151 0.27 3.43 -16.73
CA SER A 151 1.08 3.50 -17.97
C SER A 151 2.52 3.09 -17.71
N VAL A 152 3.12 3.55 -16.62
CA VAL A 152 4.49 3.23 -16.18
C VAL A 152 4.56 1.78 -15.66
N GLY A 153 3.60 1.39 -14.81
CA GLY A 153 3.58 0.09 -14.14
C GLY A 153 4.54 0.02 -12.96
N ALA A 154 4.78 -1.19 -12.46
CA ALA A 154 5.74 -1.43 -11.39
C ALA A 154 7.18 -1.15 -11.87
N VAL A 155 7.97 -0.48 -11.05
CA VAL A 155 9.36 -0.07 -11.36
C VAL A 155 10.39 -0.77 -10.47
N VAL A 156 9.93 -1.48 -9.44
CA VAL A 156 10.70 -2.38 -8.57
C VAL A 156 9.93 -3.69 -8.43
N PRO A 157 10.52 -4.76 -7.88
CA PRO A 157 9.78 -5.99 -7.57
C PRO A 157 8.48 -5.66 -6.85
N THR A 158 7.35 -6.05 -7.43
CA THR A 158 6.03 -5.71 -6.89
C THR A 158 5.14 -6.94 -6.85
N LEU A 159 4.57 -7.22 -5.66
CA LEU A 159 3.59 -8.25 -5.41
C LEU A 159 2.21 -7.60 -5.21
N SER A 160 1.24 -8.00 -6.01
CA SER A 160 -0.16 -7.53 -5.88
C SER A 160 -1.05 -8.68 -5.41
N LEU A 161 -1.54 -8.59 -4.18
CA LEU A 161 -2.53 -9.50 -3.62
C LEU A 161 -3.91 -9.03 -4.08
N VAL A 162 -4.50 -9.81 -4.97
CA VAL A 162 -5.79 -9.52 -5.64
C VAL A 162 -6.91 -10.22 -4.90
N THR A 163 -7.75 -9.47 -4.23
CA THR A 163 -8.91 -10.00 -3.49
C THR A 163 -10.08 -10.27 -4.42
N THR A 164 -10.73 -11.43 -4.25
CA THR A 164 -11.73 -11.94 -5.21
C THR A 164 -13.10 -12.26 -4.62
N SER A 165 -13.23 -12.28 -3.28
CA SER A 165 -14.46 -12.71 -2.60
C SER A 165 -15.29 -11.52 -2.11
N GLY A 166 -15.94 -10.82 -3.03
CA GLY A 166 -16.94 -9.82 -2.74
C GLY A 166 -18.19 -10.00 -3.59
N ASN A 167 -19.30 -9.53 -3.10
CA ASN A 167 -20.57 -9.55 -3.82
C ASN A 167 -21.27 -8.20 -3.71
N ASN A 168 -20.67 -7.17 -4.32
CA ASN A 168 -21.28 -5.86 -4.39
C ASN A 168 -22.12 -5.77 -5.68
N PRO A 169 -23.46 -5.67 -5.58
CA PRO A 169 -24.35 -5.67 -6.74
C PRO A 169 -24.21 -4.42 -7.63
N LEU A 170 -23.49 -3.39 -7.18
CA LEU A 170 -23.20 -2.20 -8.01
C LEU A 170 -22.12 -2.48 -9.07
N PHE A 171 -21.41 -3.60 -8.99
CA PHE A 171 -20.42 -4.01 -9.97
C PHE A 171 -20.97 -5.12 -10.87
N SER A 172 -20.77 -4.98 -12.16
CA SER A 172 -21.16 -6.00 -13.16
C SER A 172 -20.12 -7.13 -13.31
N SER A 173 -18.98 -7.03 -12.63
CA SER A 173 -17.85 -7.95 -12.72
C SER A 173 -17.37 -8.44 -11.35
N ALA A 174 -16.54 -9.47 -11.34
CA ALA A 174 -15.91 -10.01 -10.13
C ALA A 174 -15.24 -8.89 -9.33
N ASN A 175 -15.50 -8.84 -8.02
CA ASN A 175 -15.04 -7.78 -7.13
C ASN A 175 -14.81 -8.30 -5.71
N ASP A 176 -14.15 -7.50 -4.89
CA ASP A 176 -13.91 -7.80 -3.47
C ASP A 176 -14.89 -7.11 -2.52
N GLY A 177 -15.98 -6.55 -3.07
CA GLY A 177 -16.97 -5.73 -2.37
C GLY A 177 -16.72 -4.22 -2.52
N VAL A 178 -15.52 -3.78 -2.88
CA VAL A 178 -15.12 -2.36 -3.00
C VAL A 178 -14.44 -2.06 -4.34
N VAL A 179 -13.60 -2.99 -4.83
CA VAL A 179 -12.80 -2.83 -6.04
C VAL A 179 -12.99 -4.05 -6.94
N THR A 180 -13.11 -3.84 -8.25
CA THR A 180 -13.20 -4.96 -9.20
C THR A 180 -11.85 -5.67 -9.34
N VAL A 181 -11.87 -6.98 -9.57
CA VAL A 181 -10.67 -7.79 -9.84
C VAL A 181 -9.89 -7.25 -11.03
N ALA A 182 -10.61 -6.82 -12.07
CA ALA A 182 -10.00 -6.21 -13.26
C ALA A 182 -9.23 -4.92 -12.92
N SER A 183 -9.79 -4.08 -12.04
CA SER A 183 -9.11 -2.87 -11.56
C SER A 183 -7.85 -3.18 -10.77
N GLN A 184 -7.92 -4.16 -9.86
CA GLN A 184 -6.75 -4.58 -9.07
C GLN A 184 -5.61 -5.11 -9.97
N ARG A 185 -5.93 -5.78 -11.08
CA ARG A 185 -4.97 -6.34 -12.05
C ARG A 185 -4.48 -5.37 -13.11
N ALA A 186 -4.82 -4.08 -13.03
CA ALA A 186 -4.46 -3.12 -14.06
C ALA A 186 -3.01 -2.59 -13.96
N LEU A 187 -2.25 -2.90 -12.91
CA LEU A 187 -0.85 -2.51 -12.76
C LEU A 187 0.06 -3.42 -13.59
N LYS A 188 0.70 -2.89 -14.62
CA LYS A 188 1.66 -3.64 -15.44
C LYS A 188 2.92 -4.01 -14.64
N LYS A 189 3.60 -5.09 -15.04
CA LYS A 189 4.89 -5.56 -14.47
C LYS A 189 4.81 -5.95 -12.98
N SER A 190 3.64 -6.26 -12.45
CA SER A 190 3.44 -6.80 -11.11
C SER A 190 3.24 -8.31 -11.15
N VAL A 191 3.67 -9.01 -10.11
CA VAL A 191 3.31 -10.40 -9.85
C VAL A 191 1.98 -10.40 -9.11
N TYR A 192 1.01 -11.17 -9.61
CA TYR A 192 -0.32 -11.25 -9.03
C TYR A 192 -0.53 -12.56 -8.29
N VAL A 193 -1.08 -12.48 -7.09
CA VAL A 193 -1.59 -13.62 -6.32
C VAL A 193 -3.06 -13.36 -6.01
N GLU A 194 -3.91 -14.31 -6.35
CA GLU A 194 -5.33 -14.26 -5.98
C GLU A 194 -5.51 -14.67 -4.53
N MET A 195 -6.31 -13.89 -3.82
CA MET A 195 -6.63 -14.06 -2.42
C MET A 195 -8.16 -14.24 -2.30
N PRO A 196 -8.65 -15.39 -1.80
CA PRO A 196 -10.08 -15.65 -1.67
C PRO A 196 -10.71 -14.93 -0.47
N TYR A 197 -10.45 -13.64 -0.37
CA TYR A 197 -10.89 -12.74 0.69
C TYR A 197 -11.62 -11.54 0.11
N ASN A 198 -12.46 -10.89 0.93
CA ASN A 198 -13.01 -9.58 0.60
C ASN A 198 -11.97 -8.47 0.86
N HIS A 199 -12.39 -7.23 0.57
CA HIS A 199 -11.55 -6.03 0.65
C HIS A 199 -10.86 -5.82 2.01
N PHE A 200 -11.46 -6.28 3.10
CA PHE A 200 -10.97 -6.07 4.47
C PHE A 200 -10.40 -7.34 5.11
N GLU A 201 -10.92 -8.51 4.76
CA GLU A 201 -10.45 -9.79 5.31
C GLU A 201 -8.98 -10.06 4.97
N VAL A 202 -8.49 -9.57 3.86
CA VAL A 202 -7.08 -9.66 3.46
C VAL A 202 -6.14 -9.07 4.51
N LEU A 203 -6.59 -8.09 5.30
CA LEU A 203 -5.79 -7.44 6.35
C LEU A 203 -5.62 -8.28 7.62
N VAL A 204 -6.46 -9.28 7.81
CA VAL A 204 -6.46 -10.17 8.99
C VAL A 204 -6.23 -11.64 8.62
N SER A 205 -5.77 -11.90 7.41
CA SER A 205 -5.50 -13.23 6.89
C SER A 205 -4.08 -13.69 7.19
N THR A 206 -3.94 -14.90 7.72
CA THR A 206 -2.63 -15.56 7.91
C THR A 206 -1.92 -15.79 6.57
N GLU A 207 -2.64 -16.09 5.51
CA GLU A 207 -2.08 -16.28 4.16
C GLU A 207 -1.45 -14.98 3.64
N THR A 208 -2.09 -13.84 3.89
CA THR A 208 -1.52 -12.51 3.59
C THR A 208 -0.18 -12.31 4.29
N VAL A 209 -0.12 -12.63 5.59
CA VAL A 209 1.13 -12.55 6.37
C VAL A 209 2.21 -13.45 5.77
N GLN A 210 1.86 -14.67 5.35
CA GLN A 210 2.82 -15.59 4.72
C GLN A 210 3.38 -15.03 3.41
N HIS A 211 2.55 -14.49 2.54
CA HIS A 211 2.98 -13.85 1.29
C HIS A 211 3.91 -12.65 1.54
N ILE A 212 3.60 -11.82 2.53
CA ILE A 212 4.45 -10.70 2.93
C ILE A 212 5.81 -11.20 3.43
N LYS A 213 5.84 -12.18 4.34
CA LYS A 213 7.08 -12.77 4.86
C LYS A 213 7.95 -13.34 3.74
N LEU A 214 7.36 -14.12 2.83
CA LEU A 214 8.08 -14.70 1.69
C LEU A 214 8.66 -13.63 0.78
N PHE A 215 7.94 -12.53 0.55
CA PHE A 215 8.42 -11.43 -0.27
C PHE A 215 9.59 -10.70 0.40
N LEU A 216 9.48 -10.36 1.68
CA LEU A 216 10.52 -9.66 2.43
C LEU A 216 11.83 -10.47 2.54
N LYS A 217 11.74 -11.81 2.64
CA LYS A 217 12.90 -12.71 2.76
C LYS A 217 13.60 -13.00 1.43
N LYS A 218 12.91 -12.80 0.28
CA LYS A 218 13.49 -13.10 -1.05
C LYS A 218 14.28 -11.94 -1.65
N GLN A 219 14.17 -10.75 -1.10
CA GLN A 219 14.82 -9.52 -1.59
C GLN A 219 16.06 -9.22 -0.73
#